data_debbb94203a5902fac6e7f799236b602
#
_entry.id   debbb94203a5902fac6e7f799236b602
#
_cell.length_a   1.000
_cell.length_b   1.000
_cell.length_c   1.000
_cell.angle_alpha   90.00
_cell.angle_beta   90.00
_cell.angle_gamma   90.00
#
_symmetry.space_group_name_H-M   'P 1'
#
loop_
_entity.id
_entity.type
_entity.pdbx_description
1 polymer ?
#
loop_
_entity_poly.entity_id
_entity_poly.type
_entity_poly.pdbx_seq_one_letter_code
_entity_poly.pdbx_strand_id
1 'polypeptide(L)'
;MSDLHLELTRGWDLPGVGERPDYDVMVVAGDLTTRMERGVAWLLARVPDKPVIYVSGNHEAYGTDIDRTIEKARIAAAGTNVHVLENDTVEIDGVTFIGCTFWTDFDLFGDAEYAMMTAAEVMNDYRKIRIRNYELRLRPMHTLQKHKASRDFIARELRKPKTTRRVVVTHMGPHPSAIRRGFERDISSAAYASDCSDLMALGVDAWIHGHTHETYDRMVAGARLVAGARLVTNQKGYGPWPPNELTWDNPDFDPRFVIEI
;
A
#
# COMPACT_ATOMS: atom_id res chain seq x y z
N MET A 1 -1.99 -8.09 4.07
CA MET A 1 -1.70 -7.25 5.26
C MET A 1 -0.87 -6.03 4.88
N SER A 2 -0.82 -5.01 5.75
CA SER A 2 0.03 -3.83 5.58
C SER A 2 0.29 -3.11 6.90
N ASP A 3 1.06 -2.03 6.86
CA ASP A 3 1.30 -1.12 7.99
C ASP A 3 1.80 -1.86 9.25
N LEU A 4 2.72 -2.81 9.04
CA LEU A 4 3.28 -3.59 10.14
C LEU A 4 4.28 -2.78 10.97
N HIS A 5 4.91 -1.76 10.36
CA HIS A 5 5.83 -0.82 11.00
C HIS A 5 6.85 -1.48 11.92
N LEU A 6 7.57 -2.46 11.38
CA LEU A 6 8.54 -3.24 12.17
C LEU A 6 9.64 -2.37 12.80
N GLU A 7 9.92 -1.22 12.23
CA GLU A 7 10.85 -0.22 12.78
C GLU A 7 10.35 0.43 14.07
N LEU A 8 9.04 0.40 14.30
CA LEU A 8 8.38 0.98 15.49
C LEU A 8 7.80 -0.10 16.39
N THR A 9 7.71 -1.33 15.91
CA THR A 9 7.09 -2.45 16.63
C THR A 9 8.18 -3.30 17.30
N ARG A 10 8.14 -3.44 18.62
CA ARG A 10 9.04 -4.34 19.35
C ARG A 10 8.33 -5.65 19.67
N GLY A 11 8.92 -6.77 19.24
CA GLY A 11 8.47 -8.11 19.63
C GLY A 11 7.25 -8.66 18.88
N TRP A 12 6.72 -7.96 17.86
CA TRP A 12 5.71 -8.52 16.99
C TRP A 12 6.35 -9.26 15.81
N ASP A 13 5.79 -10.40 15.48
CA ASP A 13 6.16 -11.19 14.31
C ASP A 13 4.93 -11.89 13.72
N LEU A 14 5.06 -12.46 12.53
CA LEU A 14 4.01 -13.29 11.95
C LEU A 14 3.71 -14.50 12.85
N PRO A 15 2.45 -14.98 12.87
CA PRO A 15 2.13 -16.27 13.49
C PRO A 15 3.08 -17.37 13.03
N GLY A 16 3.36 -18.32 13.90
CA GLY A 16 4.16 -19.50 13.55
C GLY A 16 3.60 -20.23 12.34
N VAL A 17 4.46 -20.92 11.57
CA VAL A 17 4.04 -21.60 10.32
C VAL A 17 2.83 -22.51 10.53
N GLY A 18 2.78 -23.25 11.65
CA GLY A 18 1.64 -24.14 11.98
C GLY A 18 0.37 -23.43 12.47
N GLU A 19 0.42 -22.11 12.68
CA GLU A 19 -0.71 -21.30 13.13
C GLU A 19 -1.29 -20.41 12.03
N ARG A 20 -0.61 -20.37 10.87
CA ARG A 20 -1.07 -19.59 9.70
C ARG A 20 -2.23 -20.32 9.01
N PRO A 21 -3.19 -19.59 8.47
CA PRO A 21 -4.16 -20.17 7.55
C PRO A 21 -3.46 -20.71 6.31
N ASP A 22 -4.11 -21.58 5.56
CA ASP A 22 -3.66 -21.92 4.21
C ASP A 22 -3.92 -20.74 3.26
N TYR A 23 -2.95 -20.43 2.39
CA TYR A 23 -3.05 -19.37 1.39
C TYR A 23 -2.09 -19.65 0.23
N ASP A 24 -2.40 -19.12 -0.94
CA ASP A 24 -1.57 -19.30 -2.15
C ASP A 24 -0.55 -18.17 -2.31
N VAL A 25 -0.94 -16.93 -2.02
CA VAL A 25 -0.11 -15.72 -2.19
C VAL A 25 -0.24 -14.82 -0.98
N MET A 26 0.89 -14.35 -0.43
CA MET A 26 0.89 -13.29 0.58
C MET A 26 0.95 -11.92 -0.10
N VAL A 27 0.08 -11.00 0.30
CA VAL A 27 0.11 -9.60 -0.16
C VAL A 27 0.52 -8.68 0.98
N VAL A 28 1.56 -7.87 0.75
CA VAL A 28 2.04 -6.82 1.67
C VAL A 28 1.88 -5.47 0.98
N ALA A 29 0.84 -4.73 1.37
CA ALA A 29 0.46 -3.46 0.78
C ALA A 29 1.18 -2.26 1.42
N GLY A 30 2.50 -2.36 1.59
CA GLY A 30 3.38 -1.31 2.07
C GLY A 30 3.47 -1.15 3.59
N ASP A 31 4.35 -0.26 4.00
CA ASP A 31 4.66 0.09 5.38
C ASP A 31 5.01 -1.13 6.26
N LEU A 32 5.80 -2.04 5.67
CA LEU A 32 6.35 -3.17 6.40
C LEU A 32 7.48 -2.72 7.34
N THR A 33 8.43 -1.95 6.81
CA THR A 33 9.55 -1.38 7.57
C THR A 33 10.27 -0.30 6.78
N THR A 34 11.08 0.53 7.43
CA THR A 34 11.97 1.47 6.73
C THR A 34 13.03 0.75 5.91
N ARG A 35 13.32 1.27 4.70
CA ARG A 35 14.24 0.68 3.71
C ARG A 35 13.73 -0.66 3.19
N MET A 36 13.08 -0.63 2.06
CA MET A 36 12.33 -1.74 1.48
C MET A 36 13.14 -3.05 1.35
N GLU A 37 14.46 -2.96 1.11
CA GLU A 37 15.35 -4.14 1.07
C GLU A 37 15.40 -4.91 2.38
N ARG A 38 15.18 -4.26 3.52
CA ARG A 38 15.06 -4.94 4.82
C ARG A 38 13.75 -5.70 4.94
N GLY A 39 12.67 -5.13 4.38
CA GLY A 39 11.38 -5.81 4.26
C GLY A 39 11.49 -7.10 3.43
N VAL A 40 12.19 -7.05 2.29
CA VAL A 40 12.47 -8.23 1.47
C VAL A 40 13.20 -9.30 2.29
N ALA A 41 14.28 -8.93 3.00
CA ALA A 41 15.04 -9.87 3.83
C ALA A 41 14.18 -10.49 4.96
N TRP A 42 13.30 -9.68 5.56
CA TRP A 42 12.37 -10.14 6.60
C TRP A 42 11.33 -11.11 6.04
N LEU A 43 10.77 -10.85 4.85
CA LEU A 43 9.81 -11.72 4.17
C LEU A 43 10.44 -13.05 3.78
N LEU A 44 11.63 -13.04 3.19
CA LEU A 44 12.37 -14.26 2.82
C LEU A 44 12.64 -15.17 4.01
N ALA A 45 12.90 -14.60 5.18
CA ALA A 45 13.14 -15.38 6.40
C ALA A 45 11.85 -16.00 6.99
N ARG A 46 10.68 -15.47 6.68
CA ARG A 46 9.39 -15.85 7.31
C ARG A 46 8.41 -16.54 6.37
N VAL A 47 8.54 -16.29 5.08
CA VAL A 47 7.67 -16.82 4.02
C VAL A 47 8.54 -17.35 2.88
N PRO A 48 9.35 -18.39 3.11
CA PRO A 48 10.28 -18.90 2.09
C PRO A 48 9.59 -19.74 1.01
N ASP A 49 8.39 -20.22 1.26
CA ASP A 49 7.68 -21.27 0.53
C ASP A 49 6.48 -20.81 -0.29
N LYS A 50 6.04 -19.57 -0.12
CA LYS A 50 4.87 -19.01 -0.84
C LYS A 50 5.25 -17.72 -1.58
N PRO A 51 4.65 -17.42 -2.74
CA PRO A 51 4.83 -16.14 -3.40
C PRO A 51 4.38 -14.97 -2.51
N VAL A 52 5.14 -13.88 -2.57
CA VAL A 52 4.83 -12.64 -1.84
C VAL A 52 4.77 -11.48 -2.80
N ILE A 53 3.65 -10.76 -2.82
CA ILE A 53 3.51 -9.47 -3.50
C ILE A 53 3.86 -8.38 -2.49
N TYR A 54 4.82 -7.52 -2.83
CA TYR A 54 5.25 -6.43 -1.96
C TYR A 54 5.29 -5.11 -2.72
N VAL A 55 4.44 -4.15 -2.33
CA VAL A 55 4.50 -2.76 -2.79
C VAL A 55 5.11 -1.89 -1.70
N SER A 56 5.76 -0.79 -2.09
CA SER A 56 6.28 0.19 -1.12
C SER A 56 5.14 1.00 -0.53
N GLY A 57 5.22 1.28 0.77
CA GLY A 57 4.52 2.40 1.38
C GLY A 57 5.42 3.64 1.48
N ASN A 58 5.00 4.64 2.25
CA ASN A 58 5.82 5.83 2.49
C ASN A 58 6.94 5.55 3.49
N HIS A 59 6.75 4.66 4.46
CA HIS A 59 7.76 4.33 5.47
C HIS A 59 8.97 3.60 4.90
N GLU A 60 8.83 2.81 3.85
CA GLU A 60 9.96 2.19 3.15
C GLU A 60 10.97 3.23 2.66
N ALA A 61 10.52 4.45 2.37
CA ALA A 61 11.37 5.54 1.91
C ALA A 61 11.92 6.43 3.04
N TYR A 62 11.53 6.22 4.31
CA TYR A 62 12.01 7.04 5.42
C TYR A 62 13.51 6.89 5.63
N GLY A 63 14.20 8.04 5.69
CA GLY A 63 15.66 8.11 5.85
C GLY A 63 16.46 7.66 4.63
N THR A 64 15.78 7.51 3.46
CA THR A 64 16.44 7.13 2.21
C THR A 64 15.85 7.90 1.01
N ASP A 65 16.40 7.62 -0.17
CA ASP A 65 15.86 8.11 -1.44
C ASP A 65 14.76 7.16 -1.93
N ILE A 66 13.65 7.73 -2.37
CA ILE A 66 12.42 7.00 -2.72
C ILE A 66 12.62 5.99 -3.88
N ASP A 67 13.43 6.34 -4.88
CA ASP A 67 13.67 5.46 -6.01
C ASP A 67 14.75 4.42 -5.68
N ARG A 68 15.77 4.82 -4.89
CA ARG A 68 16.86 3.93 -4.47
C ARG A 68 16.42 2.80 -3.52
N THR A 69 15.44 3.05 -2.65
CA THR A 69 14.94 1.98 -1.78
C THR A 69 14.23 0.89 -2.58
N ILE A 70 13.46 1.27 -3.61
CA ILE A 70 12.79 0.33 -4.51
C ILE A 70 13.80 -0.45 -5.37
N GLU A 71 14.81 0.25 -5.92
CA GLU A 71 15.88 -0.38 -6.69
C GLU A 71 16.62 -1.46 -5.86
N LYS A 72 17.01 -1.12 -4.64
CA LYS A 72 17.67 -2.07 -3.73
C LYS A 72 16.78 -3.26 -3.37
N ALA A 73 15.49 -3.02 -3.15
CA ALA A 73 14.53 -4.08 -2.87
C ALA A 73 14.38 -5.03 -4.07
N ARG A 74 14.29 -4.50 -5.30
CA ARG A 74 14.26 -5.33 -6.52
C ARG A 74 15.52 -6.18 -6.68
N ILE A 75 16.70 -5.63 -6.37
CA ILE A 75 17.96 -6.39 -6.38
C ILE A 75 17.92 -7.49 -5.33
N ALA A 76 17.46 -7.20 -4.11
CA ALA A 76 17.37 -8.18 -3.03
C ALA A 76 16.33 -9.29 -3.30
N ALA A 77 15.27 -8.98 -4.03
CA ALA A 77 14.20 -9.90 -4.39
C ALA A 77 14.50 -10.73 -5.66
N ALA A 78 15.52 -10.38 -6.43
CA ALA A 78 15.81 -11.03 -7.70
C ALA A 78 16.05 -12.54 -7.56
N GLY A 79 15.27 -13.35 -8.30
CA GLY A 79 15.38 -14.82 -8.25
C GLY A 79 14.78 -15.46 -6.99
N THR A 80 14.02 -14.72 -6.20
CA THR A 80 13.33 -15.20 -5.00
C THR A 80 11.82 -15.30 -5.22
N ASN A 81 11.08 -15.68 -4.18
CA ASN A 81 9.61 -15.71 -4.18
C ASN A 81 8.95 -14.37 -3.83
N VAL A 82 9.72 -13.31 -3.59
CA VAL A 82 9.21 -11.96 -3.30
C VAL A 82 9.16 -11.13 -4.58
N HIS A 83 7.98 -10.67 -4.96
CA HIS A 83 7.73 -9.81 -6.13
C HIS A 83 7.55 -8.36 -5.67
N VAL A 84 8.58 -7.55 -5.89
CA VAL A 84 8.55 -6.09 -5.59
C VAL A 84 7.92 -5.36 -6.77
N LEU A 85 6.70 -4.83 -6.56
CA LEU A 85 5.95 -4.14 -7.60
C LEU A 85 5.93 -2.62 -7.35
N GLU A 86 6.43 -1.87 -8.32
CA GLU A 86 6.27 -0.42 -8.40
C GLU A 86 6.07 -0.02 -9.85
N ASN A 87 4.80 0.25 -10.21
CA ASN A 87 4.33 0.35 -11.58
C ASN A 87 4.70 -0.90 -12.39
N ASP A 88 4.41 -2.06 -11.83
CA ASP A 88 4.78 -3.37 -12.36
C ASP A 88 3.66 -4.39 -12.15
N THR A 89 3.72 -5.51 -12.88
CA THR A 89 2.74 -6.59 -12.79
C THR A 89 3.42 -7.94 -12.65
N VAL A 90 2.74 -8.88 -11.99
CA VAL A 90 3.10 -10.29 -11.99
C VAL A 90 1.84 -11.14 -12.08
N GLU A 91 1.91 -12.24 -12.81
CA GLU A 91 0.83 -13.24 -12.87
C GLU A 91 1.23 -14.46 -12.04
N ILE A 92 0.35 -14.88 -11.14
CA ILE A 92 0.53 -16.04 -10.28
C ILE A 92 -0.81 -16.79 -10.28
N ASP A 93 -0.82 -18.05 -10.66
CA ASP A 93 -1.96 -18.97 -10.62
C ASP A 93 -3.24 -18.39 -11.26
N GLY A 94 -3.10 -17.70 -12.40
CA GLY A 94 -4.22 -17.12 -13.15
C GLY A 94 -4.76 -15.81 -12.56
N VAL A 95 -4.04 -15.21 -11.62
CA VAL A 95 -4.33 -13.88 -11.06
C VAL A 95 -3.21 -12.91 -11.45
N THR A 96 -3.57 -11.81 -12.11
CA THR A 96 -2.63 -10.71 -12.38
C THR A 96 -2.67 -9.70 -11.24
N PHE A 97 -1.55 -9.56 -10.55
CA PHE A 97 -1.32 -8.53 -9.55
C PHE A 97 -0.70 -7.30 -10.22
N ILE A 98 -1.30 -6.13 -10.01
CA ILE A 98 -0.87 -4.83 -10.55
C ILE A 98 -0.50 -3.97 -9.36
N GLY A 99 0.78 -3.63 -9.17
CA GLY A 99 1.26 -3.04 -7.92
C GLY A 99 2.01 -1.74 -8.06
N CYS A 100 1.81 -0.83 -7.09
CA CYS A 100 2.58 0.40 -6.90
C CYS A 100 2.32 1.04 -5.52
N THR A 101 3.18 1.99 -5.11
CA THR A 101 2.93 2.85 -3.94
C THR A 101 1.64 3.67 -4.11
N PHE A 102 1.42 4.17 -5.31
CA PHE A 102 0.26 4.93 -5.78
C PHE A 102 0.22 6.41 -5.35
N TRP A 103 0.75 6.82 -4.19
CA TRP A 103 0.62 8.18 -3.67
C TRP A 103 -0.80 8.74 -3.88
N THR A 104 -1.00 10.08 -3.77
CA THR A 104 -2.33 10.67 -3.95
C THR A 104 -2.29 11.86 -4.91
N ASP A 105 -3.46 12.23 -5.45
CA ASP A 105 -3.64 13.44 -6.25
C ASP A 105 -3.93 14.69 -5.42
N PHE A 106 -4.16 14.51 -4.10
CA PHE A 106 -4.57 15.55 -3.15
C PHE A 106 -5.93 16.21 -3.46
N ASP A 107 -6.68 15.70 -4.44
CA ASP A 107 -7.90 16.34 -4.94
C ASP A 107 -9.20 15.78 -4.35
N LEU A 108 -9.10 15.02 -3.25
CA LEU A 108 -10.23 14.35 -2.61
C LEU A 108 -11.38 15.31 -2.23
N PHE A 109 -11.05 16.57 -1.92
CA PHE A 109 -11.99 17.61 -1.51
C PHE A 109 -12.11 18.77 -2.51
N GLY A 110 -11.48 18.68 -3.70
CA GLY A 110 -11.54 19.70 -4.76
C GLY A 110 -10.60 20.91 -4.54
N ASP A 111 -9.67 20.82 -3.57
CA ASP A 111 -8.65 21.84 -3.32
C ASP A 111 -7.29 21.20 -3.12
N ALA A 112 -6.71 20.70 -4.22
CA ALA A 112 -5.43 20.00 -4.20
C ALA A 112 -4.27 20.90 -3.75
N GLU A 113 -4.32 22.20 -4.02
CA GLU A 113 -3.26 23.13 -3.63
C GLU A 113 -3.21 23.28 -2.10
N TYR A 114 -4.33 23.53 -1.46
CA TYR A 114 -4.43 23.62 0.00
C TYR A 114 -4.10 22.29 0.68
N ALA A 115 -4.57 21.17 0.13
CA ALA A 115 -4.22 19.85 0.63
C ALA A 115 -2.72 19.57 0.56
N MET A 116 -2.04 19.90 -0.54
CA MET A 116 -0.59 19.79 -0.67
C MET A 116 0.17 20.67 0.33
N MET A 117 -0.28 21.89 0.56
CA MET A 117 0.32 22.79 1.57
C MET A 117 0.20 22.17 2.96
N THR A 118 -1.00 21.73 3.33
CA THR A 118 -1.24 21.06 4.61
C THR A 118 -0.40 19.79 4.77
N ALA A 119 -0.38 18.93 3.76
CA ALA A 119 0.40 17.70 3.79
C ALA A 119 1.91 17.99 3.98
N ALA A 120 2.46 19.01 3.31
CA ALA A 120 3.85 19.43 3.47
C ALA A 120 4.20 19.81 4.91
N GLU A 121 3.26 20.37 5.66
CA GLU A 121 3.44 20.79 7.04
C GLU A 121 3.30 19.65 8.04
N VAL A 122 2.30 18.77 7.85
CA VAL A 122 1.94 17.76 8.86
C VAL A 122 2.61 16.41 8.63
N MET A 123 2.86 16.00 7.36
CA MET A 123 3.35 14.67 7.07
C MET A 123 4.87 14.55 7.19
N ASN A 124 5.30 13.48 7.85
CA ASN A 124 6.72 13.15 7.99
C ASN A 124 7.41 12.81 6.67
N ASP A 125 6.67 12.43 5.64
CA ASP A 125 7.14 12.07 4.30
C ASP A 125 8.03 13.18 3.73
N TYR A 126 7.55 14.42 3.81
CA TYR A 126 8.24 15.59 3.27
C TYR A 126 9.40 16.08 4.11
N ARG A 127 9.57 15.50 5.30
CA ARG A 127 10.72 15.75 6.19
C ARG A 127 11.78 14.66 6.08
N LYS A 128 11.36 13.40 5.92
CA LYS A 128 12.21 12.22 6.05
C LYS A 128 12.65 11.61 4.72
N ILE A 129 11.92 11.83 3.61
CA ILE A 129 12.19 11.20 2.32
C ILE A 129 13.07 12.10 1.45
N ARG A 130 13.99 11.47 0.71
CA ARG A 130 14.84 12.12 -0.28
C ARG A 130 14.49 11.65 -1.69
N ILE A 131 14.90 12.45 -2.68
CA ILE A 131 14.78 12.19 -4.11
C ILE A 131 16.08 12.59 -4.83
N ARG A 132 16.20 12.19 -6.11
CA ARG A 132 17.34 12.52 -6.98
C ARG A 132 18.68 12.14 -6.34
N ASN A 133 18.83 10.89 -5.94
CA ASN A 133 20.03 10.38 -5.28
C ASN A 133 20.40 11.18 -4.01
N TYR A 134 19.41 11.45 -3.15
CA TYR A 134 19.54 12.18 -1.87
C TYR A 134 19.76 13.69 -1.98
N GLU A 135 19.81 14.27 -3.18
CA GLU A 135 20.08 15.70 -3.38
C GLU A 135 18.96 16.59 -2.82
N LEU A 136 17.71 16.18 -3.01
CA LEU A 136 16.56 16.99 -2.65
C LEU A 136 15.65 16.27 -1.64
N ARG A 137 14.89 17.05 -0.87
CA ARG A 137 13.75 16.53 -0.09
C ARG A 137 12.56 16.29 -0.98
N LEU A 138 11.80 15.25 -0.67
CA LEU A 138 10.49 15.00 -1.27
C LEU A 138 9.57 16.21 -0.98
N ARG A 139 8.68 16.50 -1.91
CA ARG A 139 7.61 17.52 -1.78
C ARG A 139 6.30 16.96 -2.36
N PRO A 140 5.12 17.49 -1.96
CA PRO A 140 3.83 17.00 -2.47
C PRO A 140 3.72 16.99 -4.00
N MET A 141 4.32 17.97 -4.69
CA MET A 141 4.35 17.98 -6.16
C MET A 141 5.04 16.74 -6.75
N HIS A 142 6.08 16.20 -6.08
CA HIS A 142 6.76 14.99 -6.57
C HIS A 142 5.88 13.75 -6.38
N THR A 143 5.17 13.66 -5.25
CA THR A 143 4.24 12.54 -5.00
C THR A 143 3.02 12.62 -5.92
N LEU A 144 2.50 13.82 -6.22
CA LEU A 144 1.48 14.04 -7.24
C LEU A 144 1.92 13.55 -8.63
N GLN A 145 3.17 13.82 -9.02
CA GLN A 145 3.71 13.32 -10.30
C GLN A 145 3.80 11.79 -10.31
N LYS A 146 4.24 11.18 -9.20
CA LYS A 146 4.27 9.73 -9.04
C LYS A 146 2.87 9.12 -9.08
N HIS A 147 1.88 9.74 -8.41
CA HIS A 147 0.48 9.33 -8.49
C HIS A 147 -0.01 9.30 -9.95
N LYS A 148 0.19 10.39 -10.69
CA LYS A 148 -0.23 10.46 -12.10
C LYS A 148 0.39 9.34 -12.93
N ALA A 149 1.68 9.09 -12.78
CA ALA A 149 2.38 8.01 -13.50
C ALA A 149 1.82 6.62 -13.13
N SER A 150 1.57 6.38 -11.84
CA SER A 150 0.99 5.11 -11.35
C SER A 150 -0.45 4.93 -11.80
N ARG A 151 -1.26 6.00 -11.77
CA ARG A 151 -2.63 6.00 -12.27
C ARG A 151 -2.70 5.66 -13.76
N ASP A 152 -1.83 6.28 -14.59
CA ASP A 152 -1.74 6.00 -16.02
C ASP A 152 -1.27 4.55 -16.28
N PHE A 153 -0.34 4.04 -15.47
CA PHE A 153 0.10 2.66 -15.53
C PHE A 153 -1.06 1.69 -15.24
N ILE A 154 -1.76 1.85 -14.11
CA ILE A 154 -2.91 1.00 -13.75
C ILE A 154 -4.00 1.07 -14.83
N ALA A 155 -4.33 2.27 -15.31
CA ALA A 155 -5.33 2.45 -16.36
C ALA A 155 -4.96 1.69 -17.64
N ARG A 156 -3.69 1.71 -18.04
CA ARG A 156 -3.18 0.99 -19.21
C ARG A 156 -3.28 -0.54 -19.02
N GLU A 157 -2.90 -1.04 -17.84
CA GLU A 157 -2.98 -2.47 -17.53
C GLU A 157 -4.44 -2.96 -17.51
N LEU A 158 -5.34 -2.19 -16.90
CA LEU A 158 -6.76 -2.54 -16.81
C LEU A 158 -7.50 -2.47 -18.14
N ARG A 159 -7.04 -1.67 -19.11
CA ARG A 159 -7.62 -1.60 -20.46
C ARG A 159 -7.19 -2.75 -21.38
N LYS A 160 -6.18 -3.53 -21.04
CA LYS A 160 -5.83 -4.74 -21.77
C LYS A 160 -7.00 -5.74 -21.74
N PRO A 161 -7.12 -6.67 -22.68
CA PRO A 161 -8.11 -7.75 -22.60
C PRO A 161 -8.01 -8.50 -21.26
N LYS A 162 -9.15 -8.75 -20.63
CA LYS A 162 -9.20 -9.46 -19.34
C LYS A 162 -9.15 -10.97 -19.58
N THR A 163 -7.98 -11.56 -19.43
CA THR A 163 -7.72 -13.01 -19.57
C THR A 163 -7.56 -13.71 -18.22
N THR A 164 -7.31 -12.95 -17.15
CA THR A 164 -7.09 -13.42 -15.78
C THR A 164 -7.92 -12.60 -14.81
N ARG A 165 -8.06 -13.06 -13.56
CA ARG A 165 -8.51 -12.19 -12.47
C ARG A 165 -7.48 -11.09 -12.23
N ARG A 166 -7.92 -9.90 -11.81
CA ARG A 166 -7.06 -8.72 -11.64
C ARG A 166 -7.17 -8.16 -10.24
N VAL A 167 -6.06 -8.20 -9.52
CA VAL A 167 -5.92 -7.61 -8.21
C VAL A 167 -4.99 -6.40 -8.30
N VAL A 168 -5.50 -5.22 -7.95
CA VAL A 168 -4.66 -4.03 -7.82
C VAL A 168 -4.19 -3.94 -6.36
N VAL A 169 -2.90 -3.73 -6.16
CA VAL A 169 -2.28 -3.59 -4.84
C VAL A 169 -1.59 -2.23 -4.75
N THR A 170 -2.08 -1.38 -3.87
CA THR A 170 -1.50 -0.05 -3.62
C THR A 170 -1.25 0.15 -2.14
N HIS A 171 -0.39 1.12 -1.80
CA HIS A 171 -0.31 1.54 -0.40
C HIS A 171 -1.36 2.58 -0.08
N MET A 172 -1.45 3.68 -0.85
CA MET A 172 -2.47 4.70 -0.62
C MET A 172 -3.86 4.22 -1.02
N GLY A 173 -4.89 4.74 -0.36
CA GLY A 173 -6.28 4.38 -0.60
C GLY A 173 -6.79 4.86 -1.97
N PRO A 174 -7.50 4.02 -2.74
CA PRO A 174 -7.97 4.36 -4.08
C PRO A 174 -9.39 4.96 -4.11
N HIS A 175 -10.02 5.15 -2.95
CA HIS A 175 -11.42 5.57 -2.88
C HIS A 175 -11.67 6.41 -1.61
N PRO A 176 -12.58 7.40 -1.64
CA PRO A 176 -12.91 8.23 -0.47
C PRO A 176 -13.30 7.44 0.76
N SER A 177 -13.96 6.27 0.58
CA SER A 177 -14.32 5.41 1.70
C SER A 177 -13.12 4.76 2.41
N ALA A 178 -11.91 4.85 1.86
CA ALA A 178 -10.69 4.38 2.53
C ALA A 178 -10.28 5.29 3.69
N ILE A 179 -10.80 6.50 3.77
CA ILE A 179 -10.48 7.45 4.85
C ILE A 179 -11.02 6.91 6.17
N ARG A 180 -10.15 6.94 7.18
CA ARG A 180 -10.47 6.52 8.54
C ARG A 180 -11.67 7.29 9.08
N ARG A 181 -12.55 6.59 9.78
CA ARG A 181 -13.74 7.19 10.39
C ARG A 181 -13.38 8.36 11.31
N GLY A 182 -14.06 9.48 11.12
CA GLY A 182 -13.82 10.72 11.86
C GLY A 182 -12.89 11.72 11.18
N PHE A 183 -12.23 11.30 10.07
CA PHE A 183 -11.31 12.13 9.29
C PHE A 183 -11.84 12.46 7.88
N GLU A 184 -13.11 12.14 7.59
CA GLU A 184 -13.72 12.27 6.25
C GLU A 184 -13.82 13.72 5.76
N ARG A 185 -13.60 14.69 6.65
CA ARG A 185 -13.63 16.12 6.34
C ARG A 185 -12.31 16.85 6.62
N ASP A 186 -11.29 16.12 7.06
CA ASP A 186 -9.98 16.69 7.30
C ASP A 186 -9.24 16.82 5.96
N ILE A 187 -8.80 18.02 5.63
CA ILE A 187 -8.10 18.29 4.36
C ILE A 187 -6.81 17.45 4.22
N SER A 188 -6.15 17.13 5.33
CA SER A 188 -4.96 16.27 5.32
C SER A 188 -5.26 14.85 4.83
N SER A 189 -6.51 14.40 4.90
CA SER A 189 -6.95 13.09 4.40
C SER A 189 -6.80 12.94 2.90
N ALA A 190 -6.71 14.04 2.14
CA ALA A 190 -6.38 14.01 0.73
C ALA A 190 -4.95 13.50 0.44
N ALA A 191 -4.10 13.39 1.46
CA ALA A 191 -2.79 12.73 1.36
C ALA A 191 -2.84 11.22 1.64
N TYR A 192 -4.01 10.68 2.01
CA TYR A 192 -4.21 9.27 2.36
C TYR A 192 -4.99 8.48 1.30
N ALA A 193 -5.87 9.15 0.54
CA ALA A 193 -6.66 8.53 -0.50
C ALA A 193 -6.97 9.48 -1.64
N SER A 194 -7.26 8.90 -2.81
CA SER A 194 -7.78 9.60 -4.00
C SER A 194 -9.09 8.95 -4.47
N ASP A 195 -9.91 9.65 -5.25
CA ASP A 195 -11.07 9.03 -5.90
C ASP A 195 -10.67 8.43 -7.25
N CYS A 196 -10.49 7.11 -7.27
CA CYS A 196 -10.17 6.34 -8.46
C CYS A 196 -11.31 5.39 -8.86
N SER A 197 -12.55 5.77 -8.58
CA SER A 197 -13.75 5.00 -8.95
C SER A 197 -13.80 4.68 -10.44
N ASP A 198 -13.28 5.55 -11.30
CA ASP A 198 -13.17 5.33 -12.75
C ASP A 198 -12.19 4.20 -13.12
N LEU A 199 -11.08 4.04 -12.40
CA LEU A 199 -10.16 2.91 -12.58
C LEU A 199 -10.78 1.60 -12.07
N MET A 200 -11.45 1.65 -10.93
CA MET A 200 -12.15 0.50 -10.36
C MET A 200 -13.22 -0.04 -11.33
N ALA A 201 -13.88 0.85 -12.06
CA ALA A 201 -14.88 0.50 -13.08
C ALA A 201 -14.30 -0.21 -14.31
N LEU A 202 -12.98 -0.27 -14.50
CA LEU A 202 -12.33 -0.99 -15.59
C LEU A 202 -12.21 -2.51 -15.38
N GLY A 203 -12.90 -3.07 -14.39
CA GLY A 203 -13.00 -4.51 -14.16
C GLY A 203 -11.92 -5.08 -13.24
N VAL A 204 -11.64 -4.39 -12.15
CA VAL A 204 -10.84 -4.87 -11.02
C VAL A 204 -11.66 -5.89 -10.23
N ASP A 205 -11.11 -7.07 -9.94
CA ASP A 205 -11.76 -8.07 -9.11
C ASP A 205 -11.61 -7.76 -7.62
N ALA A 206 -10.44 -7.26 -7.21
CA ALA A 206 -10.21 -6.71 -5.87
C ALA A 206 -9.14 -5.61 -5.92
N TRP A 207 -9.29 -4.61 -5.06
CA TRP A 207 -8.27 -3.60 -4.80
C TRP A 207 -7.83 -3.68 -3.34
N ILE A 208 -6.57 -4.03 -3.11
CA ILE A 208 -5.97 -4.18 -1.78
C ILE A 208 -5.14 -2.93 -1.49
N HIS A 209 -5.31 -2.34 -0.30
CA HIS A 209 -4.54 -1.15 0.07
C HIS A 209 -4.14 -1.13 1.55
N GLY A 210 -3.30 -0.14 1.93
CA GLY A 210 -2.78 0.16 3.25
C GLY A 210 -3.08 1.59 3.71
N HIS A 211 -2.19 2.13 4.52
CA HIS A 211 -2.00 3.53 4.90
C HIS A 211 -2.99 4.14 5.91
N THR A 212 -4.22 3.67 5.95
CA THR A 212 -5.30 4.28 6.76
C THR A 212 -5.51 3.61 8.11
N HIS A 213 -4.78 2.55 8.41
CA HIS A 213 -4.84 1.73 9.63
C HIS A 213 -6.25 1.22 9.94
N GLU A 214 -6.89 0.66 8.91
CA GLU A 214 -8.25 0.09 8.99
C GLU A 214 -8.24 -1.38 8.50
N THR A 215 -9.24 -2.16 8.92
CA THR A 215 -9.47 -3.52 8.42
C THR A 215 -10.89 -3.65 7.90
N TYR A 216 -11.02 -4.02 6.64
CA TYR A 216 -12.31 -4.37 6.02
C TYR A 216 -12.14 -5.13 4.71
N ASP A 217 -13.20 -5.82 4.33
CA ASP A 217 -13.44 -6.42 3.03
C ASP A 217 -14.87 -6.08 2.62
N ARG A 218 -15.03 -5.18 1.66
CA ARG A 218 -16.34 -4.66 1.29
C ARG A 218 -16.46 -4.27 -0.17
N MET A 219 -17.69 -4.33 -0.68
CA MET A 219 -18.00 -3.72 -1.96
C MET A 219 -18.17 -2.20 -1.78
N VAL A 220 -17.53 -1.43 -2.63
CA VAL A 220 -17.74 0.02 -2.72
C VAL A 220 -18.52 0.34 -3.98
N ALA A 221 -19.47 1.26 -3.83
CA ALA A 221 -20.25 1.79 -4.95
C ALA A 221 -19.91 3.27 -5.13
N GLY A 222 -19.83 3.71 -6.37
CA GLY A 222 -19.63 5.12 -6.71
C GLY A 222 -20.44 5.48 -7.95
N ALA A 223 -20.59 6.77 -8.25
CA ALA A 223 -21.38 7.24 -9.38
C ALA A 223 -20.95 6.67 -10.75
N ARG A 224 -19.76 6.10 -10.84
CA ARG A 224 -19.19 5.47 -12.05
C ARG A 224 -19.08 3.93 -11.95
N LEU A 225 -19.43 3.34 -10.80
CA LEU A 225 -19.32 1.89 -10.55
C LEU A 225 -20.69 1.24 -10.69
N VAL A 226 -21.00 0.72 -11.87
CA VAL A 226 -22.28 0.04 -12.14
C VAL A 226 -22.40 -1.29 -11.38
N ALA A 227 -21.29 -2.00 -11.17
CA ALA A 227 -21.23 -3.31 -10.52
C ALA A 227 -20.56 -3.30 -9.13
N GLY A 228 -20.11 -2.14 -8.65
CA GLY A 228 -19.27 -2.06 -7.47
C GLY A 228 -17.83 -2.57 -7.73
N ALA A 229 -16.93 -2.33 -6.79
CA ALA A 229 -15.61 -2.94 -6.75
C ALA A 229 -15.30 -3.40 -5.32
N ARG A 230 -14.62 -4.54 -5.19
CA ARG A 230 -14.20 -5.06 -3.88
C ARG A 230 -12.98 -4.31 -3.40
N LEU A 231 -13.09 -3.66 -2.26
CA LEU A 231 -12.02 -2.93 -1.59
C LEU A 231 -11.63 -3.66 -0.31
N VAL A 232 -10.35 -4.01 -0.19
CA VAL A 232 -9.85 -4.89 0.88
C VAL A 232 -8.67 -4.24 1.57
N THR A 233 -8.65 -4.31 2.88
CA THR A 233 -7.51 -3.88 3.69
C THR A 233 -7.47 -4.63 5.01
N ASN A 234 -6.26 -4.88 5.52
CA ASN A 234 -5.99 -5.47 6.84
C ASN A 234 -4.65 -4.92 7.34
N GLN A 235 -4.72 -3.79 8.01
CA GLN A 235 -3.59 -2.96 8.42
C GLN A 235 -3.39 -3.07 9.92
N LYS A 236 -2.15 -3.29 10.39
CA LYS A 236 -1.86 -3.36 11.82
C LYS A 236 -1.84 -1.96 12.47
N GLY A 237 -1.23 -1.03 11.80
CA GLY A 237 -0.94 0.27 12.36
C GLY A 237 0.22 0.26 13.37
N TYR A 238 0.41 1.37 14.06
CA TYR A 238 1.49 1.53 15.03
C TYR A 238 1.28 0.72 16.30
N GLY A 239 2.35 0.43 17.01
CA GLY A 239 2.34 -0.32 18.26
C GLY A 239 2.67 -1.82 18.10
N PRO A 240 2.79 -2.57 19.20
CA PRO A 240 2.59 -2.07 20.59
C PRO A 240 3.70 -1.11 21.03
N TRP A 241 3.34 -0.18 21.91
CA TRP A 241 4.26 0.79 22.52
C TRP A 241 4.78 0.28 23.86
N PRO A 242 6.07 -0.09 24.00
CA PRO A 242 6.63 -0.49 25.28
C PRO A 242 6.62 0.67 26.29
N PRO A 243 6.54 0.36 27.62
CA PRO A 243 6.60 -0.98 28.19
C PRO A 243 5.23 -1.62 28.46
N ASN A 244 4.11 -0.90 28.35
CA ASN A 244 2.85 -1.31 28.98
C ASN A 244 1.68 -1.53 28.01
N GLU A 245 1.83 -1.27 26.71
CA GLU A 245 0.75 -1.45 25.75
C GLU A 245 1.02 -2.69 24.88
N LEU A 246 0.09 -3.64 24.92
CA LEU A 246 0.12 -4.85 24.11
C LEU A 246 -0.74 -4.72 22.84
N THR A 247 -1.24 -3.51 22.56
CA THR A 247 -2.16 -3.24 21.45
C THR A 247 -1.54 -2.32 20.42
N TRP A 248 -1.98 -2.49 19.18
CA TRP A 248 -1.73 -1.60 18.05
C TRP A 248 -2.94 -0.71 17.79
N ASP A 249 -2.79 0.35 17.00
CA ASP A 249 -3.84 1.37 16.80
C ASP A 249 -5.01 0.90 15.93
N ASN A 250 -4.93 -0.22 15.23
CA ASN A 250 -6.07 -0.87 14.60
C ASN A 250 -6.46 -2.17 15.34
N PRO A 251 -7.47 -2.14 16.23
CA PRO A 251 -7.87 -3.33 16.99
C PRO A 251 -8.47 -4.46 16.15
N ASP A 252 -8.90 -4.15 14.91
CA ASP A 252 -9.52 -5.12 14.00
C ASP A 252 -8.48 -5.86 13.13
N PHE A 253 -7.19 -5.56 13.29
CA PHE A 253 -6.13 -6.26 12.56
C PHE A 253 -6.09 -7.74 12.92
N ASP A 254 -6.21 -8.58 11.89
CA ASP A 254 -6.09 -10.03 12.04
C ASP A 254 -4.86 -10.56 11.25
N PRO A 255 -3.80 -11.07 11.93
CA PRO A 255 -2.64 -11.63 11.25
C PRO A 255 -2.94 -12.92 10.47
N ARG A 256 -4.15 -13.47 10.58
CA ARG A 256 -4.64 -14.65 9.86
C ARG A 256 -5.67 -14.31 8.78
N PHE A 257 -5.83 -13.04 8.45
CA PHE A 257 -6.81 -12.57 7.46
C PHE A 257 -6.50 -13.14 6.06
N VAL A 258 -7.46 -13.84 5.49
CA VAL A 258 -7.41 -14.42 4.13
C VAL A 258 -8.65 -14.03 3.36
N ILE A 259 -8.50 -13.81 2.07
CA ILE A 259 -9.60 -13.57 1.13
C ILE A 259 -9.49 -14.54 -0.05
N GLU A 260 -10.62 -14.86 -0.64
CA GLU A 260 -10.68 -15.56 -1.92
C GLU A 260 -10.84 -14.55 -3.05
N ILE A 261 -10.12 -14.78 -4.16
CA ILE A 261 -10.17 -13.95 -5.37
C ILE A 261 -10.74 -14.79 -6.51
#